data_ad1fff3485f360d8875aea0b42631f64
#
_entry.id   ad1fff3485f360d8875aea0b42631f64
#
_cell.length_a   1.000
_cell.length_b   1.000
_cell.length_c   1.000
_cell.angle_alpha   90.00
_cell.angle_beta   90.00
_cell.angle_gamma   90.00
#
_symmetry.space_group_name_H-M   'P 1'
#
loop_
_entity.id
_entity.type
_entity.pdbx_description
1 polymer ?
#
loop_
_entity_poly.entity_id
_entity_poly.type
_entity_poly.pdbx_seq_one_letter_code
_entity_poly.pdbx_strand_id
1 'polypeptide(L)'
;TISQSSIAAGVRRVEALRDKQLENFIKNKEKLSNLSTQKDEETIKELSSKIIKLGGKPSVNNEDLKEIIKNLSKQLEQLTITSVLQDKTKNIIIDEEINNIKVRFQKVQDLPSKDLRRLVDNGKKDLGDGIIIVFASSEDKVGLAVGITEKLINKYDAVKFAKLGSEIIGGKGGGGRKDFAQAGGQDK
;
A
#
# COMPACT_ATOMS: atom_id res chain seq x y z
N THR A 1 36.53 -19.31 10.86
CA THR A 1 35.69 -18.35 11.60
C THR A 1 34.37 -18.19 10.87
N ILE A 2 33.26 -18.32 11.59
CA ILE A 2 31.90 -18.18 11.04
C ILE A 2 31.25 -16.87 11.45
N SER A 3 31.60 -16.35 12.61
CA SER A 3 31.11 -15.03 13.06
C SER A 3 32.16 -14.30 13.91
N GLN A 4 32.05 -13.00 13.90
CA GLN A 4 32.81 -12.10 14.76
C GLN A 4 31.91 -10.95 15.20
N SER A 5 31.77 -10.74 16.50
CA SER A 5 30.93 -9.68 17.08
C SER A 5 31.65 -9.00 18.25
N SER A 6 31.30 -7.72 18.50
CA SER A 6 31.76 -7.02 19.71
C SER A 6 30.75 -7.29 20.82
N ILE A 7 31.26 -7.62 22.03
CA ILE A 7 30.44 -7.87 23.21
C ILE A 7 30.52 -6.68 24.18
N ALA A 8 31.72 -6.09 24.30
CA ALA A 8 31.97 -4.91 25.14
C ALA A 8 33.13 -4.11 24.56
N ALA A 9 33.44 -2.94 25.13
CA ALA A 9 34.60 -2.15 24.73
C ALA A 9 35.88 -2.95 24.84
N GLY A 10 36.57 -3.18 23.71
CA GLY A 10 37.81 -3.95 23.63
C GLY A 10 37.65 -5.48 23.62
N VAL A 11 36.44 -6.04 23.76
CA VAL A 11 36.19 -7.49 23.77
C VAL A 11 35.44 -7.92 22.51
N ARG A 12 36.05 -8.86 21.76
CA ARG A 12 35.45 -9.45 20.56
C ARG A 12 35.18 -10.93 20.76
N ARG A 13 34.01 -11.37 20.43
CA ARG A 13 33.65 -12.78 20.34
C ARG A 13 33.92 -13.27 18.92
N VAL A 14 34.67 -14.38 18.82
CA VAL A 14 34.95 -15.07 17.57
C VAL A 14 34.41 -16.49 17.68
N GLU A 15 33.58 -16.88 16.71
CA GLU A 15 33.09 -18.24 16.61
C GLU A 15 33.73 -18.91 15.40
N ALA A 16 34.27 -20.10 15.62
CA ALA A 16 34.87 -20.92 14.59
C ALA A 16 34.36 -22.37 14.70
N LEU A 17 34.12 -22.96 13.54
CA LEU A 17 33.78 -24.37 13.42
C LEU A 17 34.91 -25.08 12.69
N ARG A 18 35.07 -26.38 12.97
CA ARG A 18 36.03 -27.25 12.28
C ARG A 18 35.43 -28.63 11.99
N ASP A 19 36.05 -29.35 11.09
CA ASP A 19 35.73 -30.72 10.72
C ASP A 19 34.25 -30.90 10.34
N LYS A 20 33.58 -31.91 10.81
CA LYS A 20 32.16 -32.22 10.53
C LYS A 20 31.20 -31.10 10.88
N GLN A 21 31.52 -30.29 11.89
CA GLN A 21 30.65 -29.13 12.26
C GLN A 21 30.68 -28.06 11.17
N LEU A 22 31.85 -27.81 10.58
CA LEU A 22 31.98 -26.86 9.47
C LEU A 22 31.27 -27.37 8.21
N GLU A 23 31.42 -28.65 7.87
CA GLU A 23 30.73 -29.26 6.74
C GLU A 23 29.22 -29.17 6.88
N ASN A 24 28.68 -29.50 8.05
CA ASN A 24 27.26 -29.40 8.33
C ASN A 24 26.76 -27.94 8.28
N PHE A 25 27.55 -27.00 8.77
CA PHE A 25 27.18 -25.56 8.68
C PHE A 25 27.12 -25.09 7.23
N ILE A 26 28.13 -25.46 6.41
CA ILE A 26 28.14 -25.09 4.97
C ILE A 26 26.93 -25.70 4.26
N LYS A 27 26.65 -27.00 4.40
CA LYS A 27 25.51 -27.69 3.81
C LYS A 27 24.17 -27.06 4.21
N ASN A 28 24.03 -26.72 5.50
CA ASN A 28 22.80 -26.06 5.97
C ASN A 28 22.65 -24.64 5.39
N LYS A 29 23.74 -23.90 5.28
CA LYS A 29 23.73 -22.55 4.69
C LYS A 29 23.38 -22.60 3.21
N GLU A 30 23.94 -23.53 2.46
CA GLU A 30 23.61 -23.75 1.05
C GLU A 30 22.14 -24.16 0.86
N LYS A 31 21.65 -25.08 1.70
CA LYS A 31 20.24 -25.52 1.67
C LYS A 31 19.30 -24.36 1.95
N LEU A 32 19.60 -23.51 2.94
CA LEU A 32 18.79 -22.34 3.25
C LEU A 32 18.83 -21.29 2.12
N SER A 33 19.99 -21.09 1.52
CA SER A 33 20.15 -20.20 0.36
C SER A 33 19.33 -20.69 -0.82
N ASN A 34 19.41 -21.96 -1.18
CA ASN A 34 18.65 -22.56 -2.28
C ASN A 34 17.14 -22.49 -2.05
N LEU A 35 16.67 -22.76 -0.81
CA LEU A 35 15.25 -22.61 -0.45
C LEU A 35 14.76 -21.16 -0.55
N SER A 36 15.61 -20.19 -0.18
CA SER A 36 15.26 -18.77 -0.35
C SER A 36 15.14 -18.40 -1.83
N THR A 37 16.09 -18.82 -2.64
CA THR A 37 16.07 -18.57 -4.09
C THR A 37 14.85 -19.18 -4.77
N GLN A 38 14.50 -20.42 -4.45
CA GLN A 38 13.30 -21.08 -4.98
C GLN A 38 12.01 -20.33 -4.62
N LYS A 39 11.87 -19.86 -3.38
CA LYS A 39 10.72 -19.06 -2.94
C LYS A 39 10.63 -17.72 -3.68
N ASP A 40 11.75 -17.08 -3.89
CA ASP A 40 11.80 -15.81 -4.61
C ASP A 40 11.40 -16.01 -6.08
N GLU A 41 11.86 -17.10 -6.73
CA GLU A 41 11.47 -17.46 -8.11
C GLU A 41 9.97 -17.79 -8.23
N GLU A 42 9.40 -18.53 -7.26
CA GLU A 42 7.97 -18.81 -7.21
C GLU A 42 7.16 -17.52 -7.06
N THR A 43 7.60 -16.62 -6.19
CA THR A 43 6.97 -15.31 -6.00
C THR A 43 6.99 -14.47 -7.28
N ILE A 44 8.10 -14.47 -8.02
CA ILE A 44 8.23 -13.78 -9.30
C ILE A 44 7.25 -14.35 -10.33
N LYS A 45 7.11 -15.68 -10.40
CA LYS A 45 6.14 -16.34 -11.30
C LYS A 45 4.70 -15.96 -10.97
N GLU A 46 4.35 -15.95 -9.68
CA GLU A 46 3.01 -15.55 -9.24
C GLU A 46 2.69 -14.09 -9.57
N LEU A 47 3.60 -13.17 -9.25
CA LEU A 47 3.44 -11.76 -9.53
C LEU A 47 3.34 -11.51 -11.04
N SER A 48 4.19 -12.14 -11.83
CA SER A 48 4.16 -12.05 -13.29
C SER A 48 2.84 -12.55 -13.86
N SER A 49 2.31 -13.67 -13.37
CA SER A 49 1.01 -14.21 -13.79
C SER A 49 -0.14 -13.25 -13.49
N LYS A 50 -0.12 -12.61 -12.31
CA LYS A 50 -1.12 -11.61 -11.92
C LYS A 50 -1.04 -10.36 -12.80
N ILE A 51 0.15 -9.90 -13.14
CA ILE A 51 0.38 -8.75 -14.04
C ILE A 51 -0.18 -9.04 -15.44
N ILE A 52 0.10 -10.24 -15.97
CA ILE A 52 -0.40 -10.65 -17.29
C ILE A 52 -1.93 -10.72 -17.31
N LYS A 53 -2.56 -11.25 -16.26
CA LYS A 53 -4.02 -11.29 -16.13
C LYS A 53 -4.67 -9.89 -16.14
N LEU A 54 -3.96 -8.88 -15.66
CA LEU A 54 -4.40 -7.49 -15.72
C LEU A 54 -3.99 -6.76 -17.01
N GLY A 55 -3.50 -7.49 -18.02
CA GLY A 55 -3.11 -6.93 -19.32
C GLY A 55 -1.75 -6.22 -19.32
N GLY A 56 -0.97 -6.35 -18.26
CA GLY A 56 0.38 -5.80 -18.18
C GLY A 56 1.46 -6.73 -18.73
N LYS A 57 2.65 -6.17 -18.96
CA LYS A 57 3.86 -6.93 -19.32
C LYS A 57 4.82 -6.90 -18.12
N PRO A 58 5.18 -8.06 -17.53
CA PRO A 58 6.11 -8.10 -16.41
C PRO A 58 7.49 -7.55 -16.81
N SER A 59 8.06 -6.64 -16.06
CA SER A 59 9.41 -6.12 -16.27
C SER A 59 10.40 -6.92 -15.43
N VAL A 60 11.21 -7.77 -16.05
CA VAL A 60 12.24 -8.60 -15.39
C VAL A 60 13.61 -8.19 -15.94
N ASN A 61 14.11 -7.02 -15.51
CA ASN A 61 15.32 -6.44 -16.09
C ASN A 61 16.53 -6.43 -15.14
N ASN A 62 16.47 -7.15 -14.02
CA ASN A 62 17.51 -7.14 -12.99
C ASN A 62 18.02 -8.54 -12.66
N GLU A 63 19.26 -8.66 -12.21
CA GLU A 63 19.85 -9.93 -11.74
C GLU A 63 19.48 -10.23 -10.28
N ASP A 64 19.09 -9.22 -9.49
CA ASP A 64 18.68 -9.39 -8.09
C ASP A 64 17.19 -9.74 -7.98
N LEU A 65 16.88 -10.97 -7.55
CA LEU A 65 15.53 -11.48 -7.39
C LEU A 65 14.67 -10.62 -6.45
N LYS A 66 15.25 -10.05 -5.40
CA LYS A 66 14.52 -9.21 -4.46
C LYS A 66 14.10 -7.88 -5.09
N GLU A 67 14.96 -7.33 -5.92
CA GLU A 67 14.64 -6.11 -6.66
C GLU A 67 13.58 -6.35 -7.73
N ILE A 68 13.64 -7.50 -8.41
CA ILE A 68 12.59 -7.95 -9.33
C ILE A 68 11.25 -8.05 -8.61
N ILE A 69 11.19 -8.73 -7.46
CA ILE A 69 9.96 -8.88 -6.67
C ILE A 69 9.40 -7.52 -6.28
N LYS A 70 10.23 -6.61 -5.82
CA LYS A 70 9.83 -5.25 -5.45
C LYS A 70 9.25 -4.48 -6.63
N ASN A 71 9.87 -4.57 -7.80
CA ASN A 71 9.43 -3.89 -9.01
C ASN A 71 8.12 -4.46 -9.54
N LEU A 72 8.01 -5.80 -9.60
CA LEU A 72 6.78 -6.48 -10.00
C LEU A 72 5.62 -6.20 -9.03
N SER A 73 5.88 -6.17 -7.72
CA SER A 73 4.86 -5.83 -6.73
C SER A 73 4.33 -4.41 -6.94
N LYS A 74 5.21 -3.45 -7.20
CA LYS A 74 4.84 -2.06 -7.49
C LYS A 74 4.06 -1.95 -8.81
N GLN A 75 4.48 -2.67 -9.84
CA GLN A 75 3.80 -2.72 -11.12
C GLN A 75 2.39 -3.32 -10.99
N LEU A 76 2.25 -4.43 -10.27
CA LEU A 76 0.96 -5.07 -10.00
C LEU A 76 0.02 -4.12 -9.26
N GLU A 77 0.51 -3.42 -8.24
CA GLU A 77 -0.26 -2.44 -7.49
C GLU A 77 -0.78 -1.32 -8.40
N GLN A 78 0.06 -0.77 -9.28
CA GLN A 78 -0.34 0.27 -10.22
C GLN A 78 -1.39 -0.22 -11.22
N LEU A 79 -1.22 -1.41 -11.77
CA LEU A 79 -2.18 -2.01 -12.71
C LEU A 79 -3.52 -2.30 -12.04
N THR A 80 -3.51 -2.81 -10.82
CA THR A 80 -4.74 -3.07 -10.05
C THR A 80 -5.53 -1.78 -9.83
N ILE A 81 -4.86 -0.72 -9.37
CA ILE A 81 -5.52 0.60 -9.20
C ILE A 81 -6.09 1.10 -10.52
N THR A 82 -5.31 1.04 -11.60
CA THR A 82 -5.75 1.50 -12.92
C THR A 82 -6.97 0.72 -13.42
N SER A 83 -6.95 -0.60 -13.28
CA SER A 83 -8.06 -1.48 -13.65
C SER A 83 -9.35 -1.14 -12.87
N VAL A 84 -9.23 -0.97 -11.56
CA VAL A 84 -10.37 -0.60 -10.70
C VAL A 84 -10.93 0.77 -11.06
N LEU A 85 -10.07 1.75 -11.34
CA LEU A 85 -10.50 3.12 -11.70
C LEU A 85 -11.14 3.21 -13.08
N GLN A 86 -10.78 2.34 -14.00
CA GLN A 86 -11.39 2.26 -15.34
C GLN A 86 -12.75 1.57 -15.33
N ASP A 87 -13.03 0.74 -14.34
CA ASP A 87 -14.30 0.04 -14.20
C ASP A 87 -15.34 0.98 -13.59
N LYS A 88 -16.24 1.50 -14.43
CA LYS A 88 -17.34 2.39 -14.02
C LYS A 88 -18.31 1.77 -13.02
N THR A 89 -18.35 0.46 -12.90
CA THR A 89 -19.20 -0.23 -11.91
C THR A 89 -18.54 -0.26 -10.54
N LYS A 90 -17.22 -0.26 -10.49
CA LYS A 90 -16.40 -0.30 -9.27
C LYS A 90 -15.96 1.09 -8.79
N ASN A 91 -15.98 2.08 -9.68
CA ASN A 91 -15.55 3.44 -9.40
C ASN A 91 -16.68 4.41 -9.76
N ILE A 92 -17.43 4.83 -8.75
CA ILE A 92 -18.56 5.76 -8.89
C ILE A 92 -18.09 7.12 -8.38
N ILE A 93 -18.20 8.15 -9.22
CA ILE A 93 -17.86 9.53 -8.90
C ILE A 93 -19.12 10.38 -9.05
N ILE A 94 -19.41 11.16 -8.01
CA ILE A 94 -20.52 12.12 -7.96
C ILE A 94 -19.94 13.47 -7.55
N ASP A 95 -20.07 14.47 -8.40
CA ASP A 95 -19.67 15.84 -8.13
C ASP A 95 -20.92 16.67 -7.84
N GLU A 96 -20.95 17.33 -6.68
CA GLU A 96 -22.03 18.19 -6.22
C GLU A 96 -21.49 19.55 -5.80
N GLU A 97 -22.36 20.56 -5.80
CA GLU A 97 -22.05 21.87 -5.27
C GLU A 97 -22.93 22.13 -4.04
N ILE A 98 -22.29 22.24 -2.87
CA ILE A 98 -22.95 22.46 -1.60
C ILE A 98 -22.45 23.78 -1.02
N ASN A 99 -23.34 24.74 -0.82
CA ASN A 99 -23.01 26.08 -0.32
C ASN A 99 -21.86 26.75 -1.10
N ASN A 100 -21.90 26.70 -2.42
CA ASN A 100 -20.89 27.23 -3.34
C ASN A 100 -19.52 26.57 -3.20
N ILE A 101 -19.48 25.34 -2.70
CA ILE A 101 -18.26 24.52 -2.56
C ILE A 101 -18.47 23.26 -3.38
N LYS A 102 -17.54 22.96 -4.25
CA LYS A 102 -17.53 21.70 -4.98
C LYS A 102 -17.17 20.56 -4.05
N VAL A 103 -17.98 19.53 -4.03
CA VAL A 103 -17.76 18.32 -3.24
C VAL A 103 -17.80 17.13 -4.17
N ARG A 104 -16.72 16.34 -4.16
CA ARG A 104 -16.64 15.07 -4.89
C ARG A 104 -16.81 13.93 -3.93
N PHE A 105 -17.82 13.10 -4.19
CA PHE A 105 -17.97 11.79 -3.56
C PHE A 105 -17.47 10.73 -4.53
N GLN A 106 -16.55 9.89 -4.07
CA GLN A 106 -16.04 8.79 -4.86
C GLN A 106 -16.15 7.50 -4.08
N LYS A 107 -16.84 6.50 -4.62
CA LYS A 107 -16.93 5.16 -4.06
C LYS A 107 -16.15 4.20 -4.95
N VAL A 108 -15.18 3.49 -4.35
CA VAL A 108 -14.34 2.52 -5.06
C VAL A 108 -14.42 1.17 -4.37
N GLN A 109 -14.62 0.11 -5.14
CA GLN A 109 -14.62 -1.26 -4.65
C GLN A 109 -13.27 -1.93 -4.93
N ASP A 110 -12.91 -2.91 -4.11
CA ASP A 110 -11.69 -3.71 -4.24
C ASP A 110 -10.37 -2.91 -4.20
N LEU A 111 -10.38 -1.75 -3.52
CA LEU A 111 -9.19 -0.92 -3.37
C LEU A 111 -8.68 -0.94 -1.91
N PRO A 112 -7.38 -1.23 -1.69
CA PRO A 112 -6.79 -1.15 -0.36
C PRO A 112 -6.81 0.27 0.22
N SER A 113 -7.05 0.40 1.52
CA SER A 113 -7.13 1.71 2.20
C SER A 113 -5.84 2.54 2.10
N LYS A 114 -4.68 1.93 1.88
CA LYS A 114 -3.40 2.62 1.67
C LYS A 114 -3.38 3.48 0.40
N ASP A 115 -4.21 3.14 -0.60
CA ASP A 115 -4.27 3.82 -1.90
C ASP A 115 -5.26 4.99 -1.93
N LEU A 116 -6.08 5.13 -0.88
CA LEU A 116 -7.06 6.22 -0.75
C LEU A 116 -6.44 7.61 -0.88
N ARG A 117 -5.25 7.80 -0.31
CA ARG A 117 -4.54 9.09 -0.41
C ARG A 117 -4.31 9.51 -1.85
N ARG A 118 -3.89 8.56 -2.69
CA ARG A 118 -3.63 8.82 -4.11
C ARG A 118 -4.90 9.25 -4.85
N LEU A 119 -6.05 8.66 -4.51
CA LEU A 119 -7.34 9.06 -5.09
C LEU A 119 -7.75 10.46 -4.67
N VAL A 120 -7.56 10.79 -3.41
CA VAL A 120 -7.83 12.14 -2.89
C VAL A 120 -6.92 13.17 -3.58
N ASP A 121 -5.63 12.89 -3.72
CA ASP A 121 -4.67 13.79 -4.37
C ASP A 121 -5.01 14.00 -5.86
N ASN A 122 -5.46 12.96 -6.56
CA ASN A 122 -5.97 13.06 -7.93
C ASN A 122 -7.26 13.87 -7.98
N GLY A 123 -8.22 13.57 -7.10
CA GLY A 123 -9.49 14.30 -7.02
C GLY A 123 -9.29 15.80 -6.76
N LYS A 124 -8.32 16.18 -5.91
CA LYS A 124 -7.95 17.59 -5.69
C LYS A 124 -7.45 18.28 -6.97
N LYS A 125 -6.66 17.58 -7.77
CA LYS A 125 -6.14 18.11 -9.05
C LYS A 125 -7.25 18.29 -10.06
N ASP A 126 -8.17 17.32 -10.16
CA ASP A 126 -9.26 17.33 -11.13
C ASP A 126 -10.33 18.37 -10.78
N LEU A 127 -10.68 18.47 -9.49
CA LEU A 127 -11.75 19.35 -9.02
C LEU A 127 -11.32 20.82 -8.93
N GLY A 128 -10.01 21.05 -8.74
CA GLY A 128 -9.42 22.36 -8.47
C GLY A 128 -9.64 22.76 -7.01
N ASP A 129 -10.68 23.57 -6.73
CA ASP A 129 -11.03 23.97 -5.36
C ASP A 129 -12.26 23.21 -4.88
N GLY A 130 -12.14 22.49 -3.75
CA GLY A 130 -13.24 21.71 -3.21
C GLY A 130 -12.87 20.74 -2.10
N ILE A 131 -13.82 19.90 -1.77
CA ILE A 131 -13.70 18.81 -0.79
C ILE A 131 -13.85 17.49 -1.53
N ILE A 132 -12.95 16.55 -1.31
CA ILE A 132 -12.97 15.22 -1.88
C ILE A 132 -13.19 14.20 -0.77
N ILE A 133 -14.20 13.35 -0.92
CA ILE A 133 -14.57 12.29 0.01
C ILE A 133 -14.52 10.97 -0.75
N VAL A 134 -13.62 10.08 -0.36
CA VAL A 134 -13.41 8.80 -1.02
C VAL A 134 -13.74 7.68 -0.04
N PHE A 135 -14.64 6.79 -0.47
CA PHE A 135 -14.93 5.53 0.21
C PHE A 135 -14.32 4.38 -0.59
N ALA A 136 -13.56 3.53 0.07
CA ALA A 136 -13.09 2.28 -0.52
C ALA A 136 -13.57 1.10 0.30
N SER A 137 -14.16 0.12 -0.36
CA SER A 137 -14.51 -1.15 0.27
C SER A 137 -13.56 -2.25 -0.22
N SER A 138 -13.08 -3.08 0.70
CA SER A 138 -12.27 -4.26 0.40
C SER A 138 -12.69 -5.36 1.36
N GLU A 139 -13.01 -6.54 0.83
CA GLU A 139 -13.49 -7.73 1.55
C GLU A 139 -14.31 -7.41 2.82
N ASP A 140 -13.67 -7.23 3.98
CA ASP A 140 -14.32 -7.00 5.29
C ASP A 140 -14.04 -5.62 5.89
N LYS A 141 -13.49 -4.68 5.11
CA LYS A 141 -13.10 -3.36 5.61
C LYS A 141 -13.57 -2.25 4.69
N VAL A 142 -13.97 -1.16 5.30
CA VAL A 142 -14.25 0.10 4.61
C VAL A 142 -13.21 1.13 5.03
N GLY A 143 -12.62 1.79 4.04
CA GLY A 143 -11.75 2.93 4.23
C GLY A 143 -12.46 4.20 3.78
N LEU A 144 -12.28 5.26 4.54
CA LEU A 144 -12.71 6.61 4.21
C LEU A 144 -11.48 7.52 4.17
N ALA A 145 -11.39 8.35 3.15
CA ALA A 145 -10.42 9.44 3.12
C ALA A 145 -11.10 10.74 2.70
N VAL A 146 -10.72 11.82 3.35
CA VAL A 146 -11.22 13.16 3.08
C VAL A 146 -10.03 14.05 2.73
N GLY A 147 -10.15 14.77 1.63
CA GLY A 147 -9.20 15.79 1.20
C GLY A 147 -9.87 17.15 1.06
N ILE A 148 -9.16 18.17 1.49
CA ILE A 148 -9.61 19.57 1.39
C ILE A 148 -8.52 20.35 0.67
N THR A 149 -8.90 21.18 -0.29
CA THR A 149 -7.95 22.03 -1.03
C THR A 149 -7.51 23.23 -0.18
N GLU A 150 -6.34 23.78 -0.46
CA GLU A 150 -5.71 24.82 0.36
C GLU A 150 -6.60 26.02 0.68
N LYS A 151 -7.41 26.47 -0.26
CA LYS A 151 -8.30 27.61 -0.03
C LYS A 151 -9.38 27.36 1.02
N LEU A 152 -9.71 26.10 1.27
CA LEU A 152 -10.79 25.71 2.17
C LEU A 152 -10.33 25.24 3.55
N ILE A 153 -9.03 24.96 3.76
CA ILE A 153 -8.49 24.46 5.05
C ILE A 153 -8.65 25.44 6.23
N ASN A 154 -8.87 26.73 5.95
CA ASN A 154 -9.14 27.72 6.98
C ASN A 154 -10.58 27.65 7.51
N LYS A 155 -11.53 27.14 6.71
CA LYS A 155 -12.94 27.02 7.05
C LYS A 155 -13.32 25.58 7.45
N TYR A 156 -12.67 24.58 6.86
CA TYR A 156 -13.01 23.18 6.99
C TYR A 156 -11.80 22.37 7.44
N ASP A 157 -12.05 21.26 8.13
CA ASP A 157 -11.04 20.38 8.68
C ASP A 157 -11.34 18.93 8.27
N ALA A 158 -10.46 18.34 7.49
CA ALA A 158 -10.61 16.96 7.02
C ALA A 158 -10.70 15.95 8.17
N VAL A 159 -10.05 16.23 9.31
CA VAL A 159 -10.11 15.34 10.48
C VAL A 159 -11.51 15.28 11.07
N LYS A 160 -12.25 16.40 11.09
CA LYS A 160 -13.63 16.44 11.56
C LYS A 160 -14.55 15.62 10.67
N PHE A 161 -14.41 15.76 9.34
CA PHE A 161 -15.19 14.97 8.38
C PHE A 161 -14.84 13.47 8.46
N ALA A 162 -13.56 13.15 8.58
CA ALA A 162 -13.13 11.75 8.71
C ALA A 162 -13.66 11.10 10.01
N LYS A 163 -13.71 11.84 11.11
CA LYS A 163 -14.29 11.33 12.37
C LYS A 163 -15.79 11.07 12.24
N LEU A 164 -16.56 12.04 11.71
CA LEU A 164 -17.99 11.86 11.48
C LEU A 164 -18.27 10.68 10.54
N GLY A 165 -17.53 10.59 9.43
CA GLY A 165 -17.67 9.46 8.53
C GLY A 165 -17.26 8.13 9.16
N SER A 166 -16.27 8.12 10.05
CA SER A 166 -15.86 6.92 10.79
C SER A 166 -16.97 6.37 11.67
N GLU A 167 -17.72 7.22 12.34
CA GLU A 167 -18.87 6.81 13.17
C GLU A 167 -19.92 6.09 12.33
N ILE A 168 -20.18 6.57 11.11
CA ILE A 168 -21.18 6.01 10.19
C ILE A 168 -20.76 4.63 9.68
N ILE A 169 -19.46 4.41 9.42
CA ILE A 169 -18.94 3.14 8.90
C ILE A 169 -18.48 2.17 10.01
N GLY A 170 -18.95 2.33 11.23
CA GLY A 170 -18.62 1.45 12.36
C GLY A 170 -17.14 1.50 12.77
N GLY A 171 -16.47 2.63 12.54
CA GLY A 171 -15.08 2.85 12.90
C GLY A 171 -14.92 3.47 14.30
N LYS A 172 -13.70 3.42 14.84
CA LYS A 172 -13.37 3.99 16.17
C LYS A 172 -12.71 5.37 16.10
N GLY A 173 -12.81 6.05 14.96
CA GLY A 173 -12.25 7.37 14.73
C GLY A 173 -11.30 7.41 13.53
N GLY A 174 -10.88 8.62 13.18
CA GLY A 174 -9.97 8.90 12.07
C GLY A 174 -8.86 9.86 12.47
N GLY A 175 -7.83 9.95 11.66
CA GLY A 175 -6.66 10.80 11.90
C GLY A 175 -6.09 11.38 10.62
N GLY A 176 -5.27 12.41 10.79
CA GLY A 176 -4.63 13.07 9.68
C GLY A 176 -4.30 14.53 9.96
N ARG A 177 -4.30 15.32 8.91
CA ARG A 177 -4.09 16.77 8.93
C ARG A 177 -5.35 17.48 8.44
N LYS A 178 -5.41 18.81 8.57
CA LYS A 178 -6.56 19.61 8.11
C LYS A 178 -6.85 19.48 6.61
N ASP A 179 -5.80 19.25 5.81
CA ASP A 179 -5.88 19.08 4.36
C ASP A 179 -6.20 17.65 3.93
N PHE A 180 -5.89 16.65 4.78
CA PHE A 180 -6.08 15.23 4.49
C PHE A 180 -6.24 14.43 5.77
N ALA A 181 -7.32 13.67 5.87
CA ALA A 181 -7.54 12.72 6.95
C ALA A 181 -8.15 11.43 6.40
N GLN A 182 -7.93 10.34 7.14
CA GLN A 182 -8.49 9.04 6.80
C GLN A 182 -9.03 8.34 8.05
N ALA A 183 -9.97 7.45 7.81
CA ALA A 183 -10.60 6.61 8.82
C ALA A 183 -10.87 5.23 8.25
N GLY A 184 -11.12 4.26 9.10
CA GLY A 184 -11.51 2.92 8.72
C GLY A 184 -12.69 2.45 9.56
N GLY A 185 -13.49 1.55 8.98
CA GLY A 185 -14.62 0.91 9.62
C GLY A 185 -14.82 -0.51 9.11
N GLN A 186 -15.84 -1.18 9.66
CA GLN A 186 -16.19 -2.57 9.30
C GLN A 186 -17.56 -2.64 8.60
N ASP A 187 -18.37 -1.57 8.65
CA ASP A 187 -19.70 -1.54 8.03
C ASP A 187 -19.57 -1.07 6.57
N LYS A 188 -20.14 -1.86 5.63
CA LYS A 188 -20.09 -1.65 4.17
C LYS A 188 -21.32 -0.92 3.65
#